data_6743333297e5d1e6c16495b1b3f1c6d9
#
_entry.id   6743333297e5d1e6c16495b1b3f1c6d9
#
_cell.length_a   1.000
_cell.length_b   1.000
_cell.length_c   1.000
_cell.angle_alpha   90.00
_cell.angle_beta   90.00
_cell.angle_gamma   90.00
#
_symmetry.space_group_name_H-M   'P 1'
#
loop_
_entity.id
_entity.type
_entity.pdbx_description
1 polymer ?
#
loop_
_entity_poly.entity_id
_entity_poly.type
_entity_poly.pdbx_seq_one_letter_code
_entity_poly.pdbx_strand_id
1 'polypeptide(L)'
;MDGLMKQEYKKFYKNTNENRNQKRQAVQERKRMEYRKKRLITIGILGISFLIVLLAIIFSFRYFYKQIKEQEATTEAPVEVEPIVGAASLFPDLPISEEFLTVNKYSRPGLALSSTPQYIVIHYTANPSSTARQNRNYFENLKDTGETFASAQFVIGLEGEIIQCVPCNEMAYCSNSLNDVCISIEMCHPDDTGNFNDATYNNCVYLVARLMNYYDMDMDQLIRHYDVTGKNCPKYFVEHEDRWEVFKGFVEEYRERYKEEP
;
A
#
# COMPACT_ATOMS: atom_id res chain seq x y z
N MET A 1 -100.11 1.24 41.19
CA MET A 1 -99.29 0.15 40.68
C MET A 1 -98.14 0.61 39.74
N ASP A 2 -98.01 1.88 39.45
CA ASP A 2 -97.11 2.34 38.36
C ASP A 2 -95.67 2.73 38.74
N GLY A 3 -95.43 3.00 40.04
CA GLY A 3 -94.07 3.47 40.47
C GLY A 3 -93.09 2.33 40.68
N LEU A 4 -93.57 1.22 41.26
CA LEU A 4 -92.73 0.05 41.55
C LEU A 4 -92.23 -0.66 40.27
N MET A 5 -93.08 -0.83 39.29
CA MET A 5 -92.71 -1.44 37.99
C MET A 5 -91.66 -0.61 37.22
N LYS A 6 -91.74 0.70 37.26
CA LYS A 6 -90.72 1.60 36.67
C LYS A 6 -89.37 1.52 37.34
N GLN A 7 -89.30 1.31 38.68
CA GLN A 7 -88.04 1.12 39.40
C GLN A 7 -87.41 -0.21 39.10
N GLU A 8 -88.19 -1.28 39.06
CA GLU A 8 -87.65 -2.61 38.71
C GLU A 8 -87.15 -2.67 37.25
N TYR A 9 -87.85 -2.09 36.32
CA TYR A 9 -87.41 -1.99 34.94
C TYR A 9 -86.10 -1.18 34.78
N LYS A 10 -85.94 -0.05 35.45
CA LYS A 10 -84.68 0.70 35.48
C LYS A 10 -83.52 -0.13 36.08
N LYS A 11 -83.80 -0.88 37.14
CA LYS A 11 -82.79 -1.69 37.81
C LYS A 11 -82.38 -2.90 36.90
N PHE A 12 -83.32 -3.52 36.20
CA PHE A 12 -83.08 -4.57 35.25
C PHE A 12 -82.24 -4.06 34.05
N TYR A 13 -82.58 -2.92 33.52
CA TYR A 13 -81.86 -2.27 32.38
C TYR A 13 -80.45 -1.86 32.77
N LYS A 14 -80.27 -1.36 33.93
CA LYS A 14 -78.98 -0.99 34.48
C LYS A 14 -78.07 -2.24 34.64
N ASN A 15 -78.55 -3.26 35.30
CA ASN A 15 -77.84 -4.53 35.49
C ASN A 15 -77.48 -5.22 34.17
N THR A 16 -78.39 -5.16 33.17
CA THR A 16 -78.17 -5.74 31.86
C THR A 16 -77.04 -5.02 31.08
N ASN A 17 -77.02 -3.69 31.20
CA ASN A 17 -76.02 -2.84 30.58
C ASN A 17 -74.64 -3.01 31.28
N GLU A 18 -74.62 -3.07 32.60
CA GLU A 18 -73.39 -3.34 33.35
C GLU A 18 -72.81 -4.71 32.97
N ASN A 19 -73.63 -5.71 32.88
CA ASN A 19 -73.19 -7.08 32.49
C ASN A 19 -72.69 -7.13 31.02
N ARG A 20 -73.32 -6.37 30.09
CA ARG A 20 -72.83 -6.21 28.73
C ARG A 20 -71.46 -5.48 28.66
N ASN A 21 -71.30 -4.43 29.51
CA ASN A 21 -70.04 -3.69 29.53
C ASN A 21 -68.91 -4.52 30.12
N GLN A 22 -69.19 -5.30 31.21
CA GLN A 22 -68.18 -6.25 31.76
C GLN A 22 -67.79 -7.32 30.74
N LYS A 23 -68.74 -7.91 29.98
CA LYS A 23 -68.44 -8.86 28.92
C LYS A 23 -67.58 -8.24 27.82
N ARG A 24 -67.86 -6.98 27.40
CA ARG A 24 -67.07 -6.24 26.43
C ARG A 24 -65.68 -5.95 26.89
N GLN A 25 -65.51 -5.57 28.17
CA GLN A 25 -64.21 -5.33 28.76
C GLN A 25 -63.38 -6.63 28.83
N ALA A 26 -63.98 -7.74 29.28
CA ALA A 26 -63.30 -9.04 29.34
C ALA A 26 -62.84 -9.53 27.93
N VAL A 27 -63.67 -9.30 26.87
CA VAL A 27 -63.28 -9.62 25.50
C VAL A 27 -62.10 -8.73 25.01
N GLN A 28 -62.12 -7.43 25.37
CA GLN A 28 -61.03 -6.54 25.03
C GLN A 28 -59.73 -6.88 25.75
N GLU A 29 -59.80 -7.25 27.03
CA GLU A 29 -58.64 -7.68 27.80
C GLU A 29 -58.04 -8.99 27.26
N ARG A 30 -58.88 -9.97 26.89
CA ARG A 30 -58.41 -11.18 26.20
C ARG A 30 -57.67 -10.88 24.89
N LYS A 31 -58.25 -10.01 24.04
CA LYS A 31 -57.59 -9.57 22.80
C LYS A 31 -56.25 -8.87 23.06
N ARG A 32 -56.17 -8.00 24.08
CA ARG A 32 -54.92 -7.35 24.47
C ARG A 32 -53.88 -8.35 24.97
N MET A 33 -54.30 -9.36 25.77
CA MET A 33 -53.39 -10.41 26.22
C MET A 33 -52.89 -11.28 25.08
N GLU A 34 -53.73 -11.67 24.14
CA GLU A 34 -53.30 -12.43 22.97
C GLU A 34 -52.34 -11.62 22.08
N TYR A 35 -52.60 -10.33 21.88
CA TYR A 35 -51.72 -9.43 21.13
C TYR A 35 -50.34 -9.32 21.85
N ARG A 36 -50.32 -9.14 23.18
CA ARG A 36 -49.07 -9.10 23.94
C ARG A 36 -48.31 -10.42 23.83
N LYS A 37 -48.98 -11.58 23.92
CA LYS A 37 -48.32 -12.88 23.74
C LYS A 37 -47.71 -13.03 22.35
N LYS A 38 -48.49 -12.71 21.28
CA LYS A 38 -47.97 -12.75 19.90
C LYS A 38 -46.75 -11.84 19.72
N ARG A 39 -46.81 -10.62 20.25
CA ARG A 39 -45.68 -9.66 20.19
C ARG A 39 -44.41 -10.17 20.88
N LEU A 40 -44.57 -10.79 22.07
CA LEU A 40 -43.45 -11.38 22.82
C LEU A 40 -42.81 -12.56 22.05
N ILE A 41 -43.65 -13.42 21.46
CA ILE A 41 -43.17 -14.54 20.63
C ILE A 41 -42.41 -13.99 19.39
N THR A 42 -42.95 -12.99 18.70
CA THR A 42 -42.30 -12.37 17.55
C THR A 42 -40.96 -11.75 17.92
N ILE A 43 -40.88 -11.01 19.02
CA ILE A 43 -39.63 -10.45 19.54
C ILE A 43 -38.61 -11.55 19.87
N GLY A 44 -39.07 -12.62 20.49
CA GLY A 44 -38.21 -13.78 20.80
C GLY A 44 -37.65 -14.45 19.54
N ILE A 45 -38.48 -14.65 18.52
CA ILE A 45 -38.06 -15.24 17.24
C ILE A 45 -37.05 -14.32 16.55
N LEU A 46 -37.31 -13.01 16.50
CA LEU A 46 -36.38 -12.02 15.91
C LEU A 46 -35.04 -11.98 16.66
N GLY A 47 -35.06 -12.05 17.98
CA GLY A 47 -33.86 -12.11 18.83
C GLY A 47 -33.03 -13.37 18.57
N ILE A 48 -33.68 -14.54 18.46
CA ILE A 48 -32.99 -15.80 18.13
C ILE A 48 -32.42 -15.75 16.70
N SER A 49 -33.17 -15.26 15.74
CA SER A 49 -32.69 -15.12 14.35
C SER A 49 -31.47 -14.19 14.27
N PHE A 50 -31.49 -13.06 14.98
CA PHE A 50 -30.36 -12.13 15.07
C PHE A 50 -29.12 -12.80 15.67
N LEU A 51 -29.31 -13.59 16.75
CA LEU A 51 -28.21 -14.31 17.39
C LEU A 51 -27.59 -15.35 16.45
N ILE A 52 -28.40 -16.08 15.68
CA ILE A 52 -27.92 -17.07 14.70
C ILE A 52 -27.09 -16.38 13.61
N VAL A 53 -27.57 -15.25 13.08
CA VAL A 53 -26.82 -14.48 12.08
C VAL A 53 -25.50 -13.97 12.63
N LEU A 54 -25.52 -13.46 13.86
CA LEU A 54 -24.30 -12.98 14.53
C LEU A 54 -23.26 -14.11 14.71
N LEU A 55 -23.71 -15.29 15.17
CA LEU A 55 -22.85 -16.46 15.31
C LEU A 55 -22.29 -16.94 13.96
N ALA A 56 -23.09 -16.90 12.90
CA ALA A 56 -22.65 -17.25 11.54
C ALA A 56 -21.57 -16.27 11.04
N ILE A 57 -21.73 -14.98 11.30
CA ILE A 57 -20.71 -13.96 10.97
C ILE A 57 -19.41 -14.20 11.72
N ILE A 58 -19.48 -14.45 13.05
CA ILE A 58 -18.31 -14.73 13.88
C ILE A 58 -17.59 -16.00 13.38
N PHE A 59 -18.35 -17.04 13.06
CA PHE A 59 -17.79 -18.30 12.56
C PHE A 59 -17.12 -18.12 11.19
N SER A 60 -17.76 -17.39 10.27
CA SER A 60 -17.20 -17.07 8.96
C SER A 60 -15.92 -16.24 9.09
N PHE A 61 -15.90 -15.25 9.98
CA PHE A 61 -14.71 -14.43 10.24
C PHE A 61 -13.57 -15.28 10.82
N ARG A 62 -13.85 -16.18 11.79
CA ARG A 62 -12.84 -17.08 12.35
C ARG A 62 -12.32 -18.08 11.32
N TYR A 63 -13.19 -18.61 10.48
CA TYR A 63 -12.80 -19.51 9.40
C TYR A 63 -11.89 -18.80 8.38
N PHE A 64 -12.27 -17.59 7.95
CA PHE A 64 -11.47 -16.78 7.01
C PHE A 64 -10.11 -16.37 7.62
N TYR A 65 -10.12 -15.95 8.89
CA TYR A 65 -8.89 -15.62 9.61
C TYR A 65 -7.94 -16.84 9.75
N LYS A 66 -8.51 -18.03 9.98
CA LYS A 66 -7.73 -19.27 10.01
C LYS A 66 -7.13 -19.60 8.64
N GLN A 67 -7.87 -19.42 7.55
CA GLN A 67 -7.39 -19.64 6.18
C GLN A 67 -6.24 -18.67 5.84
N ILE A 68 -6.35 -17.39 6.21
CA ILE A 68 -5.27 -16.40 6.02
C ILE A 68 -4.01 -16.85 6.80
N LYS A 69 -4.16 -17.24 8.06
CA LYS A 69 -3.02 -17.71 8.86
C LYS A 69 -2.38 -18.99 8.33
N GLU A 70 -3.16 -19.91 7.79
CA GLU A 70 -2.65 -21.13 7.17
C GLU A 70 -1.96 -20.82 5.84
N GLN A 71 -2.41 -19.83 5.08
CA GLN A 71 -1.75 -19.33 3.88
C GLN A 71 -0.42 -18.61 4.20
N GLU A 72 -0.38 -17.79 5.24
CA GLU A 72 0.85 -17.16 5.76
C GLU A 72 1.86 -18.21 6.28
N ALA A 73 1.40 -19.32 6.87
CA ALA A 73 2.26 -20.38 7.37
C ALA A 73 2.82 -21.32 6.28
N THR A 74 2.20 -21.32 5.08
CA THR A 74 2.68 -22.06 3.90
C THR A 74 3.52 -21.19 2.97
N THR A 75 3.60 -19.89 3.21
CA THR A 75 4.59 -19.03 2.56
C THR A 75 5.96 -19.47 3.10
N GLU A 76 6.83 -19.99 2.24
CA GLU A 76 8.22 -20.27 2.58
C GLU A 76 8.78 -19.07 3.33
N ALA A 77 9.56 -19.33 4.39
CA ALA A 77 10.22 -18.26 5.11
C ALA A 77 10.90 -17.33 4.08
N PRO A 78 10.80 -16.00 4.21
CA PRO A 78 11.43 -15.10 3.27
C PRO A 78 12.85 -15.55 3.05
N VAL A 79 13.22 -15.83 1.81
CA VAL A 79 14.61 -16.15 1.47
C VAL A 79 15.40 -14.93 1.94
N GLU A 80 16.29 -15.13 2.92
CA GLU A 80 17.15 -14.06 3.41
C GLU A 80 18.11 -13.71 2.28
N VAL A 81 17.78 -12.66 1.54
CA VAL A 81 18.56 -12.20 0.40
C VAL A 81 19.78 -11.47 0.95
N GLU A 82 20.97 -11.97 0.60
CA GLU A 82 22.21 -11.32 0.99
C GLU A 82 22.25 -9.87 0.45
N PRO A 83 22.60 -8.90 1.30
CA PRO A 83 22.58 -7.51 0.87
C PRO A 83 23.66 -7.24 -0.17
N ILE A 84 23.29 -6.61 -1.29
CA ILE A 84 24.25 -6.18 -2.32
C ILE A 84 25.09 -5.05 -1.77
N VAL A 85 26.40 -5.28 -1.64
CA VAL A 85 27.37 -4.22 -1.40
C VAL A 85 27.77 -3.61 -2.76
N GLY A 86 28.39 -4.41 -3.65
CA GLY A 86 28.77 -4.02 -4.99
C GLY A 86 27.96 -4.77 -6.04
N ALA A 87 27.37 -4.05 -7.01
CA ALA A 87 26.51 -4.61 -8.01
C ALA A 87 27.25 -5.12 -9.26
N ALA A 88 28.48 -4.69 -9.52
CA ALA A 88 29.24 -5.06 -10.73
C ALA A 88 29.51 -6.56 -10.83
N SER A 89 29.79 -7.21 -9.72
CA SER A 89 30.05 -8.66 -9.70
C SER A 89 28.77 -9.50 -9.87
N LEU A 90 27.63 -8.96 -9.46
CA LEU A 90 26.32 -9.64 -9.59
C LEU A 90 25.70 -9.45 -10.96
N PHE A 91 25.98 -8.33 -11.61
CA PHE A 91 25.43 -7.99 -12.92
C PHE A 91 26.56 -7.69 -13.92
N PRO A 92 27.37 -8.71 -14.29
CA PRO A 92 28.57 -8.52 -15.11
C PRO A 92 28.27 -8.11 -16.56
N ASP A 93 27.03 -8.26 -17.01
CA ASP A 93 26.52 -7.83 -18.30
C ASP A 93 26.18 -6.32 -18.35
N LEU A 94 26.15 -5.64 -17.21
CA LEU A 94 25.92 -4.20 -17.12
C LEU A 94 27.23 -3.41 -16.96
N PRO A 95 27.36 -2.23 -17.57
CA PRO A 95 28.56 -1.39 -17.46
C PRO A 95 28.65 -0.66 -16.14
N ILE A 96 28.66 -1.40 -15.02
CA ILE A 96 28.70 -0.87 -13.67
C ILE A 96 30.15 -0.63 -13.22
N SER A 97 30.43 0.59 -12.76
CA SER A 97 31.67 0.98 -12.07
C SER A 97 31.36 1.29 -10.61
N GLU A 98 31.97 0.54 -9.69
CA GLU A 98 31.81 0.76 -8.24
C GLU A 98 32.77 1.87 -7.79
N GLU A 99 32.22 3.06 -7.57
CA GLU A 99 32.94 4.25 -7.17
C GLU A 99 32.32 4.88 -5.93
N PHE A 100 32.37 4.12 -4.85
CA PHE A 100 31.73 4.52 -3.61
C PHE A 100 32.23 5.87 -3.10
N LEU A 101 31.27 6.68 -2.66
CA LEU A 101 31.55 7.95 -2.00
C LEU A 101 32.32 7.71 -0.69
N THR A 102 33.19 8.65 -0.32
CA THR A 102 33.76 8.67 1.02
C THR A 102 32.66 8.75 2.07
N VAL A 103 32.74 7.92 3.12
CA VAL A 103 31.78 7.98 4.22
C VAL A 103 31.82 9.36 4.86
N ASN A 104 30.68 10.04 4.86
CA ASN A 104 30.53 11.38 5.42
C ASN A 104 29.06 11.68 5.74
N LYS A 105 28.83 12.70 6.54
CA LYS A 105 27.48 13.08 7.02
C LYS A 105 26.51 13.46 5.88
N TYR A 106 26.99 14.01 4.76
CA TYR A 106 26.16 14.75 3.79
C TYR A 106 25.75 13.95 2.56
N SER A 107 26.53 12.93 2.17
CA SER A 107 26.25 12.14 0.98
C SER A 107 26.33 10.63 1.18
N ARG A 108 27.13 10.13 2.13
CA ARG A 108 27.18 8.71 2.48
C ARG A 108 27.38 8.55 3.99
N PRO A 109 26.26 8.47 4.76
CA PRO A 109 26.37 8.42 6.23
C PRO A 109 26.95 7.10 6.75
N GLY A 110 27.11 6.07 5.94
CA GLY A 110 27.57 4.74 6.34
C GLY A 110 26.57 4.02 7.24
N LEU A 111 25.29 4.36 7.13
CA LEU A 111 24.19 3.72 7.85
C LEU A 111 23.60 2.61 6.99
N ALA A 112 23.42 1.43 7.58
CA ALA A 112 22.71 0.35 6.91
C ALA A 112 21.25 0.74 6.67
N LEU A 113 20.64 0.16 5.62
CA LEU A 113 19.19 0.21 5.45
C LEU A 113 18.49 -0.44 6.65
N SER A 114 17.30 0.00 6.98
CA SER A 114 16.51 -0.54 8.10
C SER A 114 15.94 -1.94 7.83
N SER A 115 15.89 -2.33 6.55
CA SER A 115 15.46 -3.64 6.07
C SER A 115 16.07 -3.94 4.70
N THR A 116 15.80 -5.10 4.12
CA THR A 116 15.94 -5.34 2.68
C THR A 116 15.24 -4.22 1.91
N PRO A 117 15.82 -3.71 0.80
CA PRO A 117 15.21 -2.66 0.00
C PRO A 117 13.76 -3.00 -0.36
N GLN A 118 12.85 -2.06 -0.09
CA GLN A 118 11.41 -2.23 -0.35
C GLN A 118 10.97 -1.49 -1.61
N TYR A 119 11.77 -0.52 -2.06
CA TYR A 119 11.44 0.28 -3.24
C TYR A 119 12.68 0.53 -4.09
N ILE A 120 12.46 0.66 -5.39
CA ILE A 120 13.39 1.31 -6.30
C ILE A 120 12.78 2.66 -6.69
N VAL A 121 13.51 3.74 -6.44
CA VAL A 121 13.05 5.11 -6.68
C VAL A 121 13.83 5.72 -7.83
N ILE A 122 13.12 6.12 -8.87
CA ILE A 122 13.70 6.73 -10.07
C ILE A 122 13.71 8.25 -9.93
N HIS A 123 14.87 8.81 -10.26
CA HIS A 123 15.13 10.26 -10.29
C HIS A 123 15.72 10.70 -11.62
N TYR A 124 15.84 11.98 -11.82
CA TYR A 124 16.67 12.58 -12.86
C TYR A 124 17.59 13.62 -12.22
N THR A 125 18.77 13.80 -12.77
CA THR A 125 19.81 14.65 -12.16
C THR A 125 19.44 16.13 -12.10
N ALA A 126 18.40 16.57 -12.83
CA ALA A 126 18.02 17.97 -12.99
C ALA A 126 19.20 18.87 -13.42
N ASN A 127 20.20 18.30 -14.07
CA ASN A 127 21.44 18.93 -14.52
C ASN A 127 21.72 18.52 -15.98
N PRO A 128 21.09 19.19 -16.97
CA PRO A 128 21.16 18.83 -18.37
C PRO A 128 22.59 18.69 -18.90
N SER A 129 22.83 17.70 -19.76
CA SER A 129 24.11 17.39 -20.37
C SER A 129 25.26 17.05 -19.39
N SER A 130 24.97 16.86 -18.10
CA SER A 130 25.97 16.39 -17.16
C SER A 130 26.22 14.90 -17.28
N THR A 131 27.46 14.48 -17.05
CA THR A 131 27.87 13.06 -17.03
C THR A 131 27.58 12.41 -15.68
N ALA A 132 27.53 11.08 -15.65
CA ALA A 132 27.43 10.33 -14.38
C ALA A 132 28.58 10.69 -13.44
N ARG A 133 29.80 10.84 -13.95
CA ARG A 133 31.01 11.26 -13.22
C ARG A 133 30.85 12.62 -12.56
N GLN A 134 30.29 13.61 -13.27
CA GLN A 134 30.09 14.94 -12.71
C GLN A 134 29.08 14.92 -11.57
N ASN A 135 27.98 14.16 -11.70
CA ASN A 135 26.97 14.03 -10.66
C ASN A 135 27.51 13.23 -9.44
N ARG A 136 28.24 12.15 -9.68
CA ARG A 136 28.97 11.43 -8.59
C ARG A 136 29.93 12.34 -7.86
N ASN A 137 30.69 13.16 -8.57
CA ASN A 137 31.66 14.10 -7.96
C ASN A 137 30.94 15.23 -7.20
N TYR A 138 29.77 15.67 -7.65
CA TYR A 138 28.94 16.58 -6.88
C TYR A 138 28.61 15.97 -5.50
N PHE A 139 28.15 14.73 -5.47
CA PHE A 139 27.88 14.03 -4.21
C PHE A 139 29.13 13.89 -3.34
N GLU A 140 30.27 13.57 -3.92
CA GLU A 140 31.54 13.48 -3.18
C GLU A 140 31.95 14.82 -2.56
N ASN A 141 31.78 15.92 -3.28
CA ASN A 141 32.17 17.25 -2.80
C ASN A 141 31.30 17.75 -1.64
N LEU A 142 30.10 17.19 -1.44
CA LEU A 142 29.26 17.57 -0.32
C LEU A 142 29.91 17.28 1.04
N LYS A 143 30.85 16.34 1.12
CA LYS A 143 31.63 16.11 2.36
C LYS A 143 32.45 17.35 2.79
N ASP A 144 32.84 18.16 1.81
CA ASP A 144 33.70 19.34 2.03
C ASP A 144 32.84 20.63 2.10
N THR A 145 31.80 20.75 1.30
CA THR A 145 30.93 21.95 1.24
C THR A 145 29.85 21.95 2.32
N GLY A 146 29.28 20.79 2.61
CA GLY A 146 28.18 20.65 3.58
C GLY A 146 26.90 21.42 3.24
N GLU A 147 26.75 21.83 1.97
CA GLU A 147 25.66 22.71 1.53
C GLU A 147 24.27 22.05 1.54
N THR A 148 24.23 20.72 1.37
CA THR A 148 22.99 19.94 1.38
C THR A 148 23.26 18.47 1.69
N PHE A 149 22.18 17.70 1.86
CA PHE A 149 22.22 16.25 1.93
C PHE A 149 21.71 15.70 0.61
N ALA A 150 22.56 15.05 -0.18
CA ALA A 150 22.18 14.43 -1.44
C ALA A 150 23.10 13.30 -1.85
N SER A 151 22.55 12.20 -2.32
CA SER A 151 23.23 11.08 -2.97
C SER A 151 22.21 10.09 -3.54
N ALA A 152 22.69 9.13 -4.32
CA ALA A 152 21.93 7.98 -4.78
C ALA A 152 22.83 6.74 -4.76
N GLN A 153 22.24 5.54 -4.79
CA GLN A 153 23.02 4.33 -4.96
C GLN A 153 23.63 4.27 -6.35
N PHE A 154 22.89 4.67 -7.39
CA PHE A 154 23.37 4.65 -8.77
C PHE A 154 23.15 5.97 -9.49
N VAL A 155 24.08 6.28 -10.39
CA VAL A 155 23.95 7.34 -11.39
C VAL A 155 24.18 6.72 -12.76
N ILE A 156 23.26 6.89 -13.69
CA ILE A 156 23.35 6.39 -15.06
C ILE A 156 23.63 7.57 -16.01
N GLY A 157 24.72 7.49 -16.76
CA GLY A 157 25.20 8.54 -17.62
C GLY A 157 24.62 8.54 -19.03
N LEU A 158 24.99 9.55 -19.80
CA LEU A 158 24.49 9.76 -21.17
C LEU A 158 24.99 8.70 -22.17
N GLU A 159 26.15 8.09 -21.90
CA GLU A 159 26.67 6.98 -22.71
C GLU A 159 26.21 5.61 -22.17
N GLY A 160 25.32 5.60 -21.18
CA GLY A 160 24.80 4.39 -20.54
C GLY A 160 25.68 3.82 -19.43
N GLU A 161 26.81 4.45 -19.12
CA GLU A 161 27.66 4.04 -17.99
C GLU A 161 26.90 4.14 -16.67
N ILE A 162 27.06 3.16 -15.79
CA ILE A 162 26.43 3.11 -14.47
C ILE A 162 27.50 3.28 -13.40
N ILE A 163 27.42 4.33 -12.60
CA ILE A 163 28.30 4.52 -11.45
C ILE A 163 27.54 4.17 -10.17
N GLN A 164 28.01 3.18 -9.44
CA GLN A 164 27.50 2.89 -8.11
C GLN A 164 28.23 3.77 -7.09
N CYS A 165 27.49 4.70 -6.48
CA CYS A 165 28.00 5.72 -5.57
C CYS A 165 27.89 5.30 -4.09
N VAL A 166 26.85 4.52 -3.75
CA VAL A 166 26.58 4.02 -2.39
C VAL A 166 26.24 2.53 -2.50
N PRO A 167 26.75 1.67 -1.57
CA PRO A 167 26.33 0.28 -1.49
C PRO A 167 24.80 0.13 -1.39
N CYS A 168 24.23 -0.91 -2.00
CA CYS A 168 22.77 -1.12 -1.96
C CYS A 168 22.23 -1.48 -0.57
N ASN A 169 23.10 -1.85 0.36
CA ASN A 169 22.75 -2.09 1.76
C ASN A 169 22.96 -0.86 2.67
N GLU A 170 23.37 0.28 2.10
CA GLU A 170 23.53 1.54 2.81
C GLU A 170 22.50 2.58 2.39
N MET A 171 22.13 3.44 3.32
CA MET A 171 21.22 4.56 3.10
C MET A 171 21.87 5.64 2.23
N ALA A 172 21.11 6.13 1.23
CA ALA A 172 21.43 7.33 0.45
C ALA A 172 20.42 8.46 0.72
N TYR A 173 20.82 9.70 0.45
CA TYR A 173 19.95 10.87 0.64
C TYR A 173 19.28 11.30 -0.66
N CYS A 174 18.25 10.57 -1.11
CA CYS A 174 17.57 10.85 -2.38
C CYS A 174 16.03 10.90 -2.27
N SER A 175 15.45 10.10 -1.40
CA SER A 175 14.02 9.80 -1.39
C SER A 175 13.31 10.16 -0.08
N ASN A 176 13.85 11.13 0.66
CA ASN A 176 13.28 11.68 1.88
C ASN A 176 12.89 10.58 2.91
N SER A 177 11.59 10.35 3.12
CA SER A 177 11.08 9.38 4.10
C SER A 177 11.36 7.92 3.75
N LEU A 178 11.81 7.61 2.54
CA LEU A 178 12.16 6.26 2.10
C LEU A 178 13.67 6.02 2.01
N ASN A 179 14.51 6.96 2.44
CA ASN A 179 15.97 6.85 2.34
C ASN A 179 16.56 5.57 2.95
N ASP A 180 15.94 5.04 3.99
CA ASP A 180 16.40 3.88 4.76
C ASP A 180 15.79 2.54 4.32
N VAL A 181 14.95 2.55 3.26
CA VAL A 181 14.27 1.35 2.73
C VAL A 181 14.27 1.28 1.21
N CYS A 182 15.00 2.15 0.51
CA CYS A 182 14.99 2.18 -0.94
C CYS A 182 16.38 2.16 -1.57
N ILE A 183 16.41 1.75 -2.85
CA ILE A 183 17.52 1.99 -3.78
C ILE A 183 17.10 3.13 -4.70
N SER A 184 17.91 4.18 -4.77
CA SER A 184 17.68 5.36 -5.61
C SER A 184 18.60 5.35 -6.83
N ILE A 185 18.02 5.65 -8.01
CA ILE A 185 18.71 5.69 -9.28
C ILE A 185 18.52 7.07 -9.92
N GLU A 186 19.62 7.80 -10.09
CA GLU A 186 19.66 9.08 -10.77
C GLU A 186 19.98 8.88 -12.25
N MET A 187 19.13 9.37 -13.15
CA MET A 187 19.30 9.29 -14.58
C MET A 187 19.76 10.63 -15.15
N CYS A 188 20.89 10.65 -15.87
CA CYS A 188 21.34 11.82 -16.64
C CYS A 188 20.43 12.03 -17.86
N HIS A 189 20.30 13.29 -18.27
CA HIS A 189 19.47 13.66 -19.41
C HIS A 189 20.16 14.74 -20.28
N PRO A 190 19.94 14.75 -21.63
CA PRO A 190 20.70 15.59 -22.52
C PRO A 190 20.30 17.07 -22.48
N ASP A 191 19.04 17.38 -22.13
CA ASP A 191 18.49 18.74 -22.28
C ASP A 191 17.44 19.06 -21.21
N ASP A 192 16.92 20.30 -21.27
CA ASP A 192 15.96 20.82 -20.27
C ASP A 192 14.58 20.16 -20.29
N THR A 193 14.27 19.32 -21.31
CA THR A 193 13.01 18.55 -21.31
C THR A 193 12.98 17.50 -20.20
N GLY A 194 14.16 17.05 -19.75
CA GLY A 194 14.32 15.95 -18.79
C GLY A 194 14.07 14.58 -19.41
N ASN A 195 13.89 14.49 -20.74
CA ASN A 195 13.80 13.21 -21.45
C ASN A 195 15.15 12.52 -21.48
N PHE A 196 15.15 11.21 -21.47
CA PHE A 196 16.34 10.39 -21.46
C PHE A 196 16.69 9.93 -22.87
N ASN A 197 17.98 9.85 -23.19
CA ASN A 197 18.41 9.20 -24.40
C ASN A 197 18.34 7.67 -24.26
N ASP A 198 18.46 6.95 -25.38
CA ASP A 198 18.30 5.48 -25.40
C ASP A 198 19.30 4.76 -24.50
N ALA A 199 20.55 5.24 -24.42
CA ALA A 199 21.60 4.59 -23.64
C ALA A 199 21.28 4.68 -22.12
N THR A 200 20.94 5.87 -21.62
CA THR A 200 20.53 6.08 -20.23
C THR A 200 19.27 5.28 -19.91
N TYR A 201 18.26 5.35 -20.80
CA TYR A 201 16.97 4.72 -20.63
C TYR A 201 17.10 3.19 -20.55
N ASN A 202 17.74 2.58 -21.55
CA ASN A 202 17.85 1.11 -21.64
C ASN A 202 18.65 0.55 -20.46
N ASN A 203 19.77 1.17 -20.09
CA ASN A 203 20.57 0.68 -18.96
C ASN A 203 19.88 0.90 -17.61
N CYS A 204 18.98 1.89 -17.49
CA CYS A 204 18.10 1.99 -16.32
C CYS A 204 17.08 0.84 -16.28
N VAL A 205 16.43 0.53 -17.41
CA VAL A 205 15.50 -0.62 -17.50
C VAL A 205 16.21 -1.90 -17.08
N TYR A 206 17.40 -2.17 -17.58
CA TYR A 206 18.17 -3.39 -17.27
C TYR A 206 18.57 -3.44 -15.80
N LEU A 207 19.13 -2.37 -15.25
CA LEU A 207 19.53 -2.32 -13.84
C LEU A 207 18.32 -2.52 -12.91
N VAL A 208 17.21 -1.82 -13.19
CA VAL A 208 15.98 -1.95 -12.39
C VAL A 208 15.44 -3.37 -12.44
N ALA A 209 15.35 -3.98 -13.63
CA ALA A 209 14.88 -5.34 -13.78
C ALA A 209 15.73 -6.36 -12.99
N ARG A 210 17.07 -6.21 -13.03
CA ARG A 210 18.00 -7.06 -12.26
C ARG A 210 17.85 -6.88 -10.75
N LEU A 211 17.77 -5.64 -10.27
CA LEU A 211 17.56 -5.33 -8.85
C LEU A 211 16.22 -5.86 -8.35
N MET A 212 15.14 -5.65 -9.10
CA MET A 212 13.82 -6.14 -8.75
C MET A 212 13.75 -7.67 -8.68
N ASN A 213 14.41 -8.38 -9.63
CA ASN A 213 14.49 -9.84 -9.58
C ASN A 213 15.33 -10.31 -8.38
N TYR A 214 16.44 -9.64 -8.09
CA TYR A 214 17.31 -10.02 -6.97
C TYR A 214 16.61 -9.88 -5.61
N TYR A 215 15.83 -8.81 -5.42
CA TYR A 215 15.12 -8.53 -4.18
C TYR A 215 13.67 -9.03 -4.15
N ASP A 216 13.25 -9.78 -5.17
CA ASP A 216 11.88 -10.31 -5.33
C ASP A 216 10.80 -9.22 -5.18
N MET A 217 10.98 -8.11 -5.87
CA MET A 217 10.10 -6.95 -5.81
C MET A 217 8.95 -7.04 -6.81
N ASP A 218 7.78 -6.53 -6.44
CA ASP A 218 6.63 -6.33 -7.32
C ASP A 218 6.70 -4.98 -8.06
N MET A 219 5.94 -4.83 -9.15
CA MET A 219 5.96 -3.61 -9.98
C MET A 219 5.44 -2.34 -9.28
N ASP A 220 4.68 -2.46 -8.21
CA ASP A 220 4.24 -1.34 -7.37
C ASP A 220 5.35 -0.79 -6.45
N GLN A 221 6.45 -1.55 -6.30
CA GLN A 221 7.65 -1.12 -5.57
C GLN A 221 8.63 -0.32 -6.47
N LEU A 222 8.37 -0.23 -7.78
CA LEU A 222 9.06 0.67 -8.71
C LEU A 222 8.30 1.99 -8.79
N ILE A 223 8.87 3.04 -8.22
CA ILE A 223 8.23 4.35 -8.04
C ILE A 223 9.13 5.50 -8.47
N ARG A 224 8.54 6.67 -8.66
CA ARG A 224 9.24 7.94 -8.90
C ARG A 224 9.44 8.71 -7.60
N HIS A 225 10.40 9.59 -7.53
CA HIS A 225 10.50 10.53 -6.40
C HIS A 225 9.20 11.36 -6.24
N TYR A 226 8.50 11.64 -7.34
CA TYR A 226 7.19 12.27 -7.34
C TYR A 226 6.18 11.52 -6.45
N ASP A 227 6.16 10.21 -6.53
CA ASP A 227 5.21 9.38 -5.79
C ASP A 227 5.47 9.39 -4.28
N VAL A 228 6.70 9.78 -3.86
CA VAL A 228 7.08 9.93 -2.45
C VAL A 228 6.75 11.32 -1.90
N THR A 229 7.02 12.38 -2.68
CA THR A 229 7.04 13.76 -2.17
C THR A 229 6.19 14.75 -2.94
N GLY A 230 5.68 14.39 -4.12
CA GLY A 230 5.04 15.31 -5.06
C GLY A 230 6.00 16.21 -5.84
N LYS A 231 7.33 16.05 -5.65
CA LYS A 231 8.34 16.78 -6.43
C LYS A 231 8.28 16.36 -7.90
N ASN A 232 8.40 17.31 -8.84
CA ASN A 232 8.47 17.01 -10.28
C ASN A 232 9.77 16.29 -10.64
N CYS A 233 9.89 15.02 -10.25
CA CYS A 233 11.09 14.19 -10.41
C CYS A 233 10.72 12.70 -10.56
N PRO A 234 11.17 12.02 -11.63
CA PRO A 234 11.84 12.59 -12.81
C PRO A 234 10.85 13.43 -13.64
N LYS A 235 11.28 14.62 -14.05
CA LYS A 235 10.42 15.59 -14.75
C LYS A 235 9.67 14.97 -15.91
N TYR A 236 10.37 14.31 -16.82
CA TYR A 236 9.77 13.76 -18.04
C TYR A 236 8.69 12.70 -17.73
N PHE A 237 8.93 11.81 -16.78
CA PHE A 237 7.96 10.79 -16.41
C PHE A 237 6.78 11.32 -15.58
N VAL A 238 6.94 12.47 -14.93
CA VAL A 238 5.83 13.13 -14.23
C VAL A 238 4.94 13.90 -15.21
N GLU A 239 5.55 14.58 -16.18
CA GLU A 239 4.83 15.36 -17.20
C GLU A 239 4.22 14.47 -18.29
N HIS A 240 4.69 13.22 -18.44
CA HIS A 240 4.26 12.23 -19.43
C HIS A 240 4.01 10.87 -18.76
N GLU A 241 2.86 10.73 -18.10
CA GLU A 241 2.49 9.51 -17.37
C GLU A 241 2.47 8.26 -18.27
N ASP A 242 2.07 8.42 -19.54
CA ASP A 242 2.11 7.34 -20.54
C ASP A 242 3.53 6.79 -20.73
N ARG A 243 4.55 7.64 -20.64
CA ARG A 243 5.97 7.25 -20.77
C ARG A 243 6.48 6.53 -19.53
N TRP A 244 5.97 6.89 -18.34
CA TRP A 244 6.25 6.14 -17.13
C TRP A 244 5.68 4.72 -17.19
N GLU A 245 4.45 4.57 -17.66
CA GLU A 245 3.84 3.25 -17.82
C GLU A 245 4.57 2.41 -18.89
N VAL A 246 5.03 3.02 -19.99
CA VAL A 246 5.86 2.35 -20.99
C VAL A 246 7.20 1.89 -20.38
N PHE A 247 7.84 2.74 -19.56
CA PHE A 247 9.08 2.37 -18.86
C PHE A 247 8.87 1.14 -17.95
N LYS A 248 7.81 1.14 -17.13
CA LYS A 248 7.45 -0.02 -16.29
C LYS A 248 7.21 -1.28 -17.13
N GLY A 249 6.53 -1.14 -18.25
CA GLY A 249 6.29 -2.26 -19.17
C GLY A 249 7.58 -2.89 -19.71
N PHE A 250 8.58 -2.08 -20.06
CA PHE A 250 9.90 -2.59 -20.45
C PHE A 250 10.65 -3.25 -19.29
N VAL A 251 10.59 -2.68 -18.10
CA VAL A 251 11.17 -3.30 -16.91
C VAL A 251 10.56 -4.68 -16.66
N GLU A 252 9.24 -4.80 -16.72
CA GLU A 252 8.56 -6.07 -16.52
C GLU A 252 8.92 -7.10 -17.61
N GLU A 253 8.96 -6.69 -18.89
CA GLU A 253 9.38 -7.56 -19.99
C GLU A 253 10.80 -8.12 -19.76
N TYR A 254 11.73 -7.26 -19.30
CA TYR A 254 13.11 -7.69 -19.02
C TYR A 254 13.21 -8.57 -17.79
N ARG A 255 12.42 -8.30 -16.73
CA ARG A 255 12.35 -9.17 -15.54
C ARG A 255 11.98 -10.59 -15.92
N GLU A 256 10.93 -10.77 -16.71
CA GLU A 256 10.48 -12.11 -17.14
C GLU A 256 11.56 -12.81 -17.98
N ARG A 257 12.22 -12.10 -18.87
CA ARG A 257 13.30 -12.65 -19.70
C ARG A 257 14.48 -13.16 -18.87
N TYR A 258 14.86 -12.45 -17.80
CA TYR A 258 15.97 -12.84 -16.92
C TYR A 258 15.59 -13.83 -15.82
N LYS A 259 14.33 -14.13 -15.60
CA LYS A 259 13.92 -15.25 -14.73
C LYS A 259 14.19 -16.61 -15.35
N GLU A 260 14.24 -16.68 -16.68
CA GLU A 260 14.46 -17.91 -17.44
C GLU A 260 15.94 -18.22 -17.70
N GLU A 261 16.84 -17.26 -17.48
CA GLU A 261 18.29 -17.42 -17.62
C GLU A 261 18.91 -17.58 -16.22
N PRO A 262 19.46 -18.78 -15.88
CA PRO A 262 20.09 -19.05 -14.59
C PRO A 262 21.43 -18.34 -14.41
#